data_03029327db7e2db6e98fcfe73462b013
#
_entry.id   03029327db7e2db6e98fcfe73462b013
#
_cell.length_a   1.000
_cell.length_b   1.000
_cell.length_c   1.000
_cell.angle_alpha   90.00
_cell.angle_beta   90.00
_cell.angle_gamma   90.00
#
_symmetry.space_group_name_H-M   'P 1'
#
loop_
_entity.id
_entity.type
_entity.pdbx_description
1 polymer ?
#
loop_
_entity_poly.entity_id
_entity_poly.type
_entity_poly.pdbx_seq_one_letter_code
_entity_poly.pdbx_strand_id
1 'polypeptide(L)'
;MTLGQRHVIGIVLRVMGLALLAAALLALEWAWRSHAWSNLKSVDGQCVMVGAQVDNGRVPRVACEEDGARYVNDVVKPGTNCPHGLTRVSVRHELSHDTGYVGALCVRNP
;
A
#
# COMPACT_ATOMS: atom_id res chain seq x y z
N MET A 1 22.34 40.83 -18.98
CA MET A 1 22.46 40.11 -17.70
C MET A 1 23.86 40.23 -17.16
N THR A 2 23.99 40.58 -15.90
CA THR A 2 25.29 40.57 -15.20
C THR A 2 25.63 39.10 -14.82
N LEU A 3 26.92 38.84 -14.56
CA LEU A 3 27.40 37.52 -14.12
C LEU A 3 26.68 37.05 -12.84
N GLY A 4 26.42 37.98 -11.92
CA GLY A 4 25.70 37.67 -10.68
C GLY A 4 24.26 37.26 -10.93
N GLN A 5 23.56 37.86 -11.88
CA GLN A 5 22.19 37.46 -12.25
C GLN A 5 22.15 36.07 -12.88
N ARG A 6 23.09 35.74 -13.74
CA ARG A 6 23.21 34.39 -14.33
C ARG A 6 23.46 33.33 -13.27
N HIS A 7 24.28 33.64 -12.28
CA HIS A 7 24.59 32.72 -11.18
C HIS A 7 23.34 32.46 -10.32
N VAL A 8 22.61 33.51 -9.98
CA VAL A 8 21.35 33.43 -9.20
C VAL A 8 20.29 32.62 -9.95
N ILE A 9 20.11 32.87 -11.25
CA ILE A 9 19.17 32.14 -12.09
C ILE A 9 19.55 30.64 -12.13
N GLY A 10 20.84 30.33 -12.25
CA GLY A 10 21.31 28.94 -12.23
C GLY A 10 21.01 28.22 -10.90
N ILE A 11 21.17 28.89 -9.78
CA ILE A 11 20.84 28.35 -8.45
C ILE A 11 19.33 28.16 -8.32
N VAL A 12 18.52 29.15 -8.71
CA VAL A 12 17.06 29.06 -8.65
C VAL A 12 16.54 27.89 -9.48
N LEU A 13 17.05 27.71 -10.70
CA LEU A 13 16.66 26.60 -11.57
C LEU A 13 17.02 25.24 -10.97
N ARG A 14 18.17 25.11 -10.32
CA ARG A 14 18.57 23.88 -9.63
C ARG A 14 17.68 23.58 -8.45
N VAL A 15 17.38 24.58 -7.64
CA VAL A 15 16.49 24.43 -6.48
C VAL A 15 15.08 24.06 -6.92
N MET A 16 14.56 24.72 -7.94
CA MET A 16 13.24 24.39 -8.50
C MET A 16 13.22 22.98 -9.09
N GLY A 17 14.25 22.57 -9.81
CA GLY A 17 14.35 21.23 -10.37
C GLY A 17 14.38 20.14 -9.28
N LEU A 18 15.12 20.36 -8.20
CA LEU A 18 15.17 19.45 -7.06
C LEU A 18 13.82 19.39 -6.33
N ALA A 19 13.15 20.53 -6.16
CA ALA A 19 11.84 20.59 -5.53
C ALA A 19 10.79 19.85 -6.34
N LEU A 20 10.80 20.02 -7.67
CA LEU A 20 9.90 19.30 -8.57
C LEU A 20 10.15 17.78 -8.56
N LEU A 21 11.42 17.38 -8.52
CA LEU A 21 11.80 15.97 -8.44
C LEU A 21 11.32 15.35 -7.13
N ALA A 22 11.52 16.04 -6.01
CA ALA A 22 11.04 15.59 -4.70
C ALA A 22 9.52 15.47 -4.67
N ALA A 23 8.80 16.44 -5.22
CA ALA A 23 7.35 16.41 -5.33
C ALA A 23 6.86 15.23 -6.19
N ALA A 24 7.55 14.98 -7.31
CA ALA A 24 7.23 13.84 -8.18
C ALA A 24 7.43 12.51 -7.48
N LEU A 25 8.52 12.34 -6.72
CA LEU A 25 8.79 11.12 -5.96
C LEU A 25 7.75 10.89 -4.86
N LEU A 26 7.36 11.94 -4.14
CA LEU A 26 6.30 11.86 -3.14
C LEU A 26 4.94 11.50 -3.75
N ALA A 27 4.62 12.07 -4.91
CA ALA A 27 3.39 11.77 -5.63
C ALA A 27 3.35 10.31 -6.11
N LEU A 28 4.48 9.78 -6.59
CA LEU A 28 4.60 8.37 -6.99
C LEU A 28 4.43 7.43 -5.80
N GLU A 29 5.03 7.75 -4.67
CA GLU A 29 4.88 6.97 -3.44
C GLU A 29 3.43 6.95 -2.96
N TRP A 30 2.79 8.11 -2.96
CA TRP A 30 1.38 8.23 -2.58
C TRP A 30 0.48 7.42 -3.53
N ALA A 31 0.70 7.54 -4.83
CA ALA A 31 -0.06 6.79 -5.84
C ALA A 31 0.13 5.28 -5.67
N TRP A 32 1.34 4.84 -5.40
CA TRP A 32 1.66 3.43 -5.16
C TRP A 32 0.93 2.87 -3.94
N ARG A 33 0.99 3.60 -2.82
CA ARG A 33 0.29 3.22 -1.58
C ARG A 33 -1.22 3.18 -1.77
N SER A 34 -1.76 4.18 -2.46
CA SER A 34 -3.18 4.27 -2.77
C SER A 34 -3.64 3.11 -3.64
N HIS A 35 -2.83 2.74 -4.63
CA HIS A 35 -3.10 1.60 -5.52
C HIS A 35 -3.06 0.27 -4.75
N ALA A 36 -2.06 0.07 -3.91
CA ALA A 36 -1.94 -1.12 -3.07
C ALA A 36 -3.12 -1.26 -2.10
N TRP A 37 -3.55 -0.16 -1.49
CA TRP A 37 -4.72 -0.13 -0.63
C TRP A 37 -6.00 -0.47 -1.39
N SER A 38 -6.20 0.10 -2.58
CA SER A 38 -7.36 -0.20 -3.43
C SER A 38 -7.39 -1.68 -3.83
N ASN A 39 -6.24 -2.26 -4.18
CA ASN A 39 -6.12 -3.68 -4.50
C ASN A 39 -6.49 -4.55 -3.30
N LEU A 40 -6.03 -4.18 -2.13
CA LEU A 40 -6.35 -4.89 -0.89
C LEU A 40 -7.85 -4.80 -0.59
N LYS A 41 -8.43 -3.62 -0.70
CA LYS A 41 -9.87 -3.42 -0.47
C LYS A 41 -10.76 -4.18 -1.45
N SER A 42 -10.25 -4.49 -2.64
CA SER A 42 -11.02 -5.21 -3.66
C SER A 42 -11.37 -6.65 -3.26
N VAL A 43 -10.69 -7.22 -2.26
CA VAL A 43 -10.99 -8.58 -1.78
C VAL A 43 -12.04 -8.61 -0.68
N ASP A 44 -12.54 -7.46 -0.24
CA ASP A 44 -13.63 -7.38 0.73
C ASP A 44 -14.87 -8.12 0.20
N GLY A 45 -15.44 -8.98 1.01
CA GLY A 45 -16.57 -9.83 0.61
C GLY A 45 -16.22 -11.00 -0.30
N GLN A 46 -14.93 -11.31 -0.46
CA GLN A 46 -14.42 -12.41 -1.30
C GLN A 46 -13.73 -13.46 -0.43
N CYS A 47 -13.62 -14.68 -0.96
CA CYS A 47 -12.77 -15.70 -0.35
C CYS A 47 -11.36 -15.61 -0.93
N VAL A 48 -10.37 -15.74 -0.08
CA VAL A 48 -8.97 -15.61 -0.44
C VAL A 48 -8.14 -16.73 0.19
N MET A 49 -7.00 -17.01 -0.44
CA MET A 49 -5.99 -17.88 0.14
C MET A 49 -5.01 -17.02 0.92
N VAL A 50 -4.94 -17.23 2.23
CA VAL A 50 -4.04 -16.50 3.10
C VAL A 50 -2.81 -17.35 3.35
N GLY A 51 -1.71 -17.03 2.68
CA GLY A 51 -0.41 -17.63 2.92
C GLY A 51 0.40 -16.84 3.94
N ALA A 52 1.59 -17.34 4.25
CA ALA A 52 2.53 -16.68 5.17
C ALA A 52 3.05 -15.34 4.64
N GLN A 53 2.95 -15.11 3.34
CA GLN A 53 3.40 -13.89 2.69
C GLN A 53 2.34 -13.40 1.71
N VAL A 54 1.76 -12.25 2.00
CA VAL A 54 0.88 -11.53 1.09
C VAL A 54 1.58 -10.22 0.73
N ASP A 55 2.05 -10.12 -0.51
CA ASP A 55 2.90 -9.03 -0.96
C ASP A 55 2.09 -7.97 -1.74
N ASN A 56 2.44 -6.70 -1.55
CA ASN A 56 1.91 -5.55 -2.30
C ASN A 56 0.37 -5.42 -2.30
N GLY A 57 -0.29 -5.90 -1.28
CA GLY A 57 -1.74 -5.89 -1.20
C GLY A 57 -2.43 -6.86 -2.17
N ARG A 58 -1.67 -7.71 -2.84
CA ARG A 58 -2.21 -8.75 -3.72
C ARG A 58 -2.49 -10.00 -2.93
N VAL A 59 -3.75 -10.32 -2.78
CA VAL A 59 -4.20 -11.52 -2.10
C VAL A 59 -4.90 -12.42 -3.14
N PRO A 60 -4.46 -13.67 -3.30
CA PRO A 60 -5.09 -14.57 -4.28
C PRO A 60 -6.56 -14.81 -3.93
N ARG A 61 -7.44 -14.53 -4.88
CA ARG A 61 -8.86 -14.86 -4.76
C ARG A 61 -9.09 -16.31 -5.13
N VAL A 62 -9.86 -17.00 -4.33
CA VAL A 62 -10.17 -18.42 -4.53
C VAL A 62 -11.67 -18.66 -4.32
N ALA A 63 -12.15 -19.80 -4.79
CA ALA A 63 -13.50 -20.23 -4.47
C ALA A 63 -13.63 -20.52 -2.96
N CYS A 64 -14.75 -20.17 -2.37
CA CYS A 64 -14.97 -20.37 -0.93
C CYS A 64 -14.99 -21.86 -0.53
N GLU A 65 -15.19 -22.74 -1.48
CA GLU A 65 -15.19 -24.18 -1.29
C GLU A 65 -13.79 -24.81 -1.27
N GLU A 66 -12.76 -24.06 -1.67
CA GLU A 66 -11.40 -24.56 -1.65
C GLU A 66 -10.88 -24.74 -0.22
N ASP A 67 -10.05 -25.77 -0.02
CA ASP A 67 -9.39 -26.02 1.26
C ASP A 67 -8.45 -24.85 1.59
N GLY A 68 -8.56 -24.34 2.81
CA GLY A 68 -7.76 -23.22 3.27
C GLY A 68 -8.29 -21.85 2.85
N ALA A 69 -9.39 -21.78 2.11
CA ALA A 69 -10.02 -20.51 1.78
C ALA A 69 -10.54 -19.81 3.05
N ARG A 70 -10.40 -18.48 3.07
CA ARG A 70 -10.89 -17.63 4.14
C ARG A 70 -11.78 -16.54 3.55
N TYR A 71 -12.89 -16.27 4.20
CA TYR A 71 -13.80 -15.20 3.81
C TYR A 71 -13.34 -13.89 4.42
N VAL A 72 -13.17 -12.87 3.59
CA VAL A 72 -12.80 -11.53 4.02
C VAL A 72 -14.05 -10.76 4.41
N ASN A 73 -14.25 -10.58 5.70
CA ASN A 73 -15.42 -9.86 6.21
C ASN A 73 -15.20 -8.34 6.17
N ASP A 74 -13.97 -7.88 6.35
CA ASP A 74 -13.60 -6.47 6.31
C ASP A 74 -12.13 -6.31 6.00
N VAL A 75 -11.77 -5.13 5.49
CA VAL A 75 -10.38 -4.73 5.24
C VAL A 75 -10.13 -3.46 6.04
N VAL A 76 -9.15 -3.49 6.91
CA VAL A 76 -8.85 -2.39 7.83
C VAL A 76 -7.45 -1.82 7.59
N LYS A 77 -7.24 -0.58 7.99
CA LYS A 77 -5.94 0.08 7.91
C LYS A 77 -4.95 -0.51 8.91
N PRO A 78 -3.62 -0.33 8.68
CA PRO A 78 -2.62 -0.76 9.64
C PRO A 78 -2.88 -0.19 11.04
N GLY A 79 -2.70 -1.02 12.06
CA GLY A 79 -2.93 -0.62 13.45
C GLY A 79 -4.39 -0.67 13.90
N THR A 80 -5.33 -0.91 13.00
CA THR A 80 -6.75 -1.06 13.34
C THR A 80 -7.06 -2.50 13.71
N ASN A 81 -7.80 -2.70 14.77
CA ASN A 81 -8.22 -4.04 15.19
C ASN A 81 -9.44 -4.52 14.40
N CYS A 82 -9.51 -5.84 14.23
CA CYS A 82 -10.70 -6.46 13.65
C CYS A 82 -11.83 -6.55 14.67
N PRO A 83 -13.10 -6.57 14.21
CA PRO A 83 -14.24 -6.88 15.07
C PRO A 83 -14.07 -8.22 15.78
N HIS A 84 -14.71 -8.37 16.92
CA HIS A 84 -14.63 -9.59 17.73
C HIS A 84 -15.08 -10.83 16.93
N GLY A 85 -14.33 -11.91 17.07
CA GLY A 85 -14.62 -13.16 16.36
C GLY A 85 -13.95 -13.30 14.99
N LEU A 86 -13.27 -12.28 14.51
CA LEU A 86 -12.53 -12.32 13.24
C LEU A 86 -11.03 -12.43 13.48
N THR A 87 -10.35 -13.14 12.59
CA THR A 87 -8.89 -13.26 12.63
C THR A 87 -8.27 -12.13 11.81
N ARG A 88 -7.30 -11.44 12.38
CA ARG A 88 -6.58 -10.37 11.72
C ARG A 88 -5.36 -10.92 10.99
N VAL A 89 -5.29 -10.67 9.68
CA VAL A 89 -4.15 -11.03 8.83
C VAL A 89 -3.53 -9.76 8.26
N SER A 90 -2.33 -9.44 8.71
CA SER A 90 -1.61 -8.26 8.22
C SER A 90 -1.03 -8.50 6.83
N VAL A 91 -1.18 -7.50 5.95
CA VAL A 91 -0.66 -7.54 4.59
C VAL A 91 0.54 -6.61 4.49
N ARG A 92 1.70 -7.17 4.16
CA ARG A 92 2.96 -6.43 4.06
C ARG A 92 3.10 -5.71 2.72
N HIS A 93 3.87 -4.63 2.74
CA HIS A 93 4.31 -3.91 1.56
C HIS A 93 5.71 -4.41 1.16
N GLU A 94 5.84 -5.01 -0.02
CA GLU A 94 7.06 -5.72 -0.44
C GLU A 94 8.27 -4.81 -0.64
N LEU A 95 8.05 -3.56 -1.05
CA LEU A 95 9.13 -2.61 -1.36
C LEU A 95 9.68 -1.85 -0.16
N SER A 96 9.16 -2.08 1.02
CA SER A 96 9.59 -1.42 2.23
C SER A 96 10.70 -2.24 2.89
N HIS A 97 11.86 -1.63 3.11
CA HIS A 97 12.92 -2.21 3.94
C HIS A 97 12.51 -2.28 5.41
N ASP A 98 11.51 -1.50 5.79
CA ASP A 98 10.86 -1.54 7.08
C ASP A 98 9.62 -2.43 7.02
N THR A 99 9.12 -2.84 8.18
CA THR A 99 7.89 -3.60 8.34
C THR A 99 6.65 -2.76 8.04
N GLY A 100 6.58 -2.18 6.83
CA GLY A 100 5.43 -1.42 6.38
C GLY A 100 4.28 -2.33 5.99
N TYR A 101 3.11 -2.10 6.55
CA TYR A 101 1.90 -2.83 6.20
C TYR A 101 0.99 -1.96 5.34
N VAL A 102 0.39 -2.57 4.32
CA VAL A 102 -0.64 -1.93 3.49
C VAL A 102 -1.95 -1.84 4.25
N GLY A 103 -2.26 -2.87 5.01
CA GLY A 103 -3.48 -2.98 5.79
C GLY A 103 -3.59 -4.35 6.43
N ALA A 104 -4.79 -4.72 6.82
CA ALA A 104 -5.08 -6.05 7.37
C ALA A 104 -6.44 -6.54 6.89
N LEU A 105 -6.56 -7.86 6.75
CA LEU A 105 -7.80 -8.54 6.44
C LEU A 105 -8.41 -9.08 7.72
N CYS A 106 -9.71 -8.85 7.91
CA CYS A 106 -10.48 -9.46 8.97
C CYS A 106 -11.21 -10.67 8.36
N VAL A 107 -10.68 -11.85 8.61
CA VAL A 107 -11.13 -13.07 7.95
C VAL A 107 -11.83 -14.03 8.91
N ARG A 108 -12.69 -14.86 8.35
CA ARG A 108 -13.37 -15.95 9.06
C ARG A 108 -13.41 -17.18 8.18
N ASN A 109 -13.77 -18.32 8.75
CA ASN A 109 -14.06 -19.52 7.97
C ASN A 109 -15.28 -19.25 7.08
N PRO A 110 -15.21 -19.67 5.81
CA PRO A 110 -16.32 -19.48 4.88
C PRO A 110 -17.61 -20.16 5.34
#